data_a047f86d4d1f3de776f053960dcfaf9f
#
_entry.id   a047f86d4d1f3de776f053960dcfaf9f
#
_cell.length_a   1.000
_cell.length_b   1.000
_cell.length_c   1.000
_cell.angle_alpha   90.00
_cell.angle_beta   90.00
_cell.angle_gamma   90.00
#
_symmetry.space_group_name_H-M   'P 1'
#
loop_
_entity.id
_entity.type
_entity.pdbx_description
1 polymer ?
#
loop_
_entity_poly.entity_id
_entity_poly.type
_entity_poly.pdbx_seq_one_letter_code
_entity_poly.pdbx_strand_id
1 'polypeptide(L)'
;MREEMCEVGRRLYNKGFAAANDGNISFRLAEDRVLCTPTRVSKGFMKPDDLCIVDMDGKQVSGKRKRSSEILLHLAIMKARADVRSCVHCHPPHATAFAVTHEPVPKCIMPEFEVFLGEVAITPYETPGGQAFADTVVPYVKDTDTILLANHGTITAGTDLMDAYFKTEIIDAYCRILILTRQLGNVHYYSDEKAAELLRLKPGLGIRDPRLEKGLENCDLCGNSMFREGYSEFHPEPRAFIPAKLLGRKDGPGSSKDEPCGCGGSCQACSQTTCDAHPARSVTQPPSVSSPDFENLVQALTDQVMSALGAAATTPRAAAAAFSPNGKPAFAQTATAC
;
A
#
# COMPACT_ATOMS: atom_id res chain seq x y z
N MET A 1 14.32 15.12 -15.94
CA MET A 1 13.01 14.42 -15.94
C MET A 1 13.08 12.96 -16.42
N ARG A 2 13.57 12.63 -17.64
CA ARG A 2 13.63 11.22 -18.11
C ARG A 2 14.55 10.37 -17.22
N GLU A 3 15.73 10.86 -16.90
CA GLU A 3 16.68 10.19 -16.01
C GLU A 3 16.13 10.04 -14.60
N GLU A 4 15.48 11.07 -14.07
CA GLU A 4 14.84 11.07 -12.78
C GLU A 4 13.70 10.04 -12.70
N MET A 5 12.86 9.93 -13.74
CA MET A 5 11.82 8.89 -13.83
C MET A 5 12.43 7.48 -13.85
N CYS A 6 13.56 7.28 -14.52
CA CYS A 6 14.28 6.01 -14.49
C CYS A 6 14.88 5.74 -13.10
N GLU A 7 15.36 6.78 -12.41
CA GLU A 7 15.84 6.65 -11.03
C GLU A 7 14.73 6.26 -10.06
N VAL A 8 13.57 6.91 -10.13
CA VAL A 8 12.39 6.51 -9.34
C VAL A 8 12.00 5.06 -9.67
N GLY A 9 12.03 4.67 -10.93
CA GLY A 9 11.78 3.29 -11.33
C GLY A 9 12.74 2.29 -10.68
N ARG A 10 14.04 2.61 -10.60
CA ARG A 10 15.05 1.78 -9.91
C ARG A 10 14.77 1.69 -8.41
N ARG A 11 14.38 2.79 -7.78
CA ARG A 11 14.03 2.81 -6.34
C ARG A 11 12.82 1.92 -6.06
N LEU A 12 11.75 2.02 -6.87
CA LEU A 12 10.58 1.16 -6.74
C LEU A 12 10.93 -0.31 -6.89
N TYR A 13 11.77 -0.65 -7.88
CA TYR A 13 12.23 -2.02 -8.09
C TYR A 13 13.06 -2.53 -6.92
N ASN A 14 14.04 -1.75 -6.45
CA ASN A 14 14.92 -2.12 -5.36
C ASN A 14 14.19 -2.28 -4.01
N LYS A 15 13.10 -1.54 -3.80
CA LYS A 15 12.21 -1.70 -2.63
C LYS A 15 11.25 -2.89 -2.76
N GLY A 16 11.21 -3.56 -3.91
CA GLY A 16 10.24 -4.63 -4.16
C GLY A 16 8.82 -4.14 -4.40
N PHE A 17 8.65 -2.85 -4.76
CA PHE A 17 7.34 -2.26 -5.03
C PHE A 17 6.87 -2.49 -6.47
N ALA A 18 7.77 -2.85 -7.37
CA ALA A 18 7.52 -3.11 -8.76
C ALA A 18 8.21 -4.42 -9.19
N ALA A 19 7.54 -5.55 -8.99
CA ALA A 19 8.05 -6.85 -9.40
C ALA A 19 8.04 -6.98 -10.93
N ALA A 20 9.01 -7.68 -11.48
CA ALA A 20 9.13 -7.92 -12.93
C ALA A 20 8.91 -6.64 -13.76
N ASN A 21 7.76 -6.48 -14.42
CA ASN A 21 7.41 -5.31 -15.22
C ASN A 21 6.25 -4.49 -14.63
N ASP A 22 5.86 -4.74 -13.38
CA ASP A 22 4.77 -4.08 -12.70
C ASP A 22 5.02 -2.58 -12.48
N GLY A 23 3.93 -1.88 -12.14
CA GLY A 23 3.95 -0.46 -11.86
C GLY A 23 4.14 0.42 -13.09
N ASN A 24 3.86 1.69 -12.93
CA ASN A 24 4.03 2.72 -13.96
C ASN A 24 4.11 4.11 -13.33
N ILE A 25 4.77 5.01 -14.04
CA ILE A 25 5.06 6.37 -13.59
C ILE A 25 4.70 7.32 -14.73
N SER A 26 4.15 8.47 -14.37
CA SER A 26 3.87 9.54 -15.33
C SER A 26 4.23 10.90 -14.81
N PHE A 27 4.52 11.83 -15.73
CA PHE A 27 4.81 13.22 -15.42
C PHE A 27 4.25 14.15 -16.51
N ARG A 28 3.48 15.15 -16.10
CA ARG A 28 2.92 16.16 -16.99
C ARG A 28 4.02 17.14 -17.44
N LEU A 29 4.38 17.08 -18.72
CA LEU A 29 5.37 17.98 -19.34
C LEU A 29 4.77 19.34 -19.72
N ALA A 30 3.54 19.30 -20.24
CA ALA A 30 2.76 20.44 -20.68
C ALA A 30 1.27 20.15 -20.46
N GLU A 31 0.41 21.09 -20.76
CA GLU A 31 -1.04 20.97 -20.58
C GLU A 31 -1.60 19.72 -21.26
N ASP A 32 -1.10 19.40 -22.45
CA ASP A 32 -1.56 18.30 -23.30
C ASP A 32 -0.51 17.19 -23.53
N ARG A 33 0.57 17.16 -22.74
CA ARG A 33 1.68 16.20 -22.92
C ARG A 33 2.10 15.59 -21.60
N VAL A 34 2.08 14.27 -21.54
CA VAL A 34 2.47 13.47 -20.38
C VAL A 34 3.54 12.47 -20.76
N LEU A 35 4.69 12.56 -20.11
CA LEU A 35 5.75 11.56 -20.14
C LEU A 35 5.31 10.37 -19.30
N CYS A 36 5.50 9.15 -19.81
CA CYS A 36 5.12 7.94 -19.08
C CYS A 36 6.06 6.76 -19.36
N THR A 37 6.06 5.82 -18.45
CA THR A 37 6.80 4.57 -18.59
C THR A 37 6.14 3.67 -19.63
N PRO A 38 6.95 2.82 -20.34
CA PRO A 38 6.44 1.85 -21.28
C PRO A 38 5.80 0.65 -20.57
N THR A 39 4.90 -0.05 -21.28
CA THR A 39 4.40 -1.35 -20.83
C THR A 39 5.46 -2.45 -21.02
N ARG A 40 5.39 -3.51 -20.21
CA ARG A 40 6.26 -4.71 -20.28
C ARG A 40 7.76 -4.44 -20.16
N VAL A 41 8.13 -3.36 -19.48
CA VAL A 41 9.55 -3.05 -19.18
C VAL A 41 9.69 -2.97 -17.67
N SER A 42 10.67 -3.67 -17.13
CA SER A 42 11.00 -3.59 -15.70
C SER A 42 11.42 -2.17 -15.33
N LYS A 43 10.84 -1.66 -14.25
CA LYS A 43 11.11 -0.29 -13.79
C LYS A 43 12.55 -0.12 -13.30
N GLY A 44 13.17 -1.21 -12.83
CA GLY A 44 14.57 -1.23 -12.42
C GLY A 44 15.58 -1.09 -13.55
N PHE A 45 15.18 -1.40 -14.79
CA PHE A 45 16.09 -1.48 -15.93
C PHE A 45 15.72 -0.55 -17.08
N MET A 46 14.76 0.35 -16.88
CA MET A 46 14.38 1.35 -17.88
C MET A 46 15.53 2.29 -18.21
N LYS A 47 15.57 2.69 -19.47
CA LYS A 47 16.45 3.74 -20.00
C LYS A 47 15.62 4.96 -20.41
N PRO A 48 16.19 6.17 -20.41
CA PRO A 48 15.50 7.40 -20.82
C PRO A 48 14.81 7.31 -22.20
N ASP A 49 15.39 6.55 -23.14
CA ASP A 49 14.85 6.35 -24.49
C ASP A 49 13.66 5.37 -24.53
N ASP A 50 13.44 4.59 -23.48
CA ASP A 50 12.29 3.69 -23.39
C ASP A 50 10.98 4.44 -23.10
N LEU A 51 11.07 5.65 -22.54
CA LEU A 51 9.92 6.43 -22.12
C LEU A 51 9.12 6.99 -23.27
N CYS A 52 7.81 7.01 -23.12
CA CYS A 52 6.84 7.46 -24.12
C CYS A 52 6.24 8.82 -23.73
N ILE A 53 5.70 9.53 -24.71
CA ILE A 53 4.87 10.72 -24.47
C ILE A 53 3.48 10.40 -25.03
N VAL A 54 2.45 10.73 -24.25
CA VAL A 54 1.04 10.64 -24.61
C VAL A 54 0.37 12.00 -24.52
N ASP A 55 -0.75 12.16 -25.22
CA ASP A 55 -1.68 13.26 -24.99
C ASP A 55 -2.61 12.96 -23.81
N MET A 56 -3.50 13.89 -23.48
CA MET A 56 -4.45 13.73 -22.36
C MET A 56 -5.54 12.68 -22.61
N ASP A 57 -5.70 12.18 -23.84
CA ASP A 57 -6.60 11.06 -24.18
C ASP A 57 -5.88 9.72 -24.20
N GLY A 58 -4.60 9.72 -23.82
CA GLY A 58 -3.78 8.52 -23.74
C GLY A 58 -3.27 8.02 -25.09
N LYS A 59 -3.43 8.80 -26.16
CA LYS A 59 -2.84 8.48 -27.46
C LYS A 59 -1.34 8.76 -27.42
N GLN A 60 -0.55 7.78 -27.82
CA GLN A 60 0.89 7.93 -27.87
C GLN A 60 1.30 8.89 -28.98
N VAL A 61 2.05 9.92 -28.61
CA VAL A 61 2.55 10.97 -29.51
C VAL A 61 4.00 10.75 -29.87
N SER A 62 4.79 10.16 -28.95
CA SER A 62 6.22 9.93 -29.14
C SER A 62 6.70 8.74 -28.29
N GLY A 63 7.85 8.17 -28.69
CA GLY A 63 8.49 7.05 -28.02
C GLY A 63 8.51 5.79 -28.90
N LYS A 64 9.59 4.99 -28.75
CA LYS A 64 9.79 3.75 -29.54
C LYS A 64 9.02 2.56 -28.98
N ARG A 65 8.76 2.54 -27.67
CA ARG A 65 8.03 1.47 -26.99
C ARG A 65 6.55 1.83 -26.84
N LYS A 66 5.71 0.83 -26.65
CA LYS A 66 4.28 1.04 -26.37
C LYS A 66 4.13 1.62 -24.93
N ARG A 67 3.31 2.66 -24.80
CA ARG A 67 2.98 3.29 -23.51
C ARG A 67 2.36 2.30 -22.53
N SER A 68 2.40 2.62 -21.22
CA SER A 68 1.72 1.85 -20.17
C SER A 68 0.26 1.56 -20.53
N SER A 69 -0.21 0.35 -20.24
CA SER A 69 -1.62 -0.05 -20.38
C SER A 69 -2.55 0.75 -19.44
N GLU A 70 -2.04 1.21 -18.30
CA GLU A 70 -2.80 1.87 -17.24
C GLU A 70 -2.66 3.40 -17.27
N ILE A 71 -2.16 3.97 -18.36
CA ILE A 71 -1.97 5.42 -18.45
C ILE A 71 -3.26 6.22 -18.22
N LEU A 72 -4.42 5.65 -18.57
CA LEU A 72 -5.72 6.32 -18.38
C LEU A 72 -6.01 6.63 -16.91
N LEU A 73 -5.58 5.77 -15.99
CA LEU A 73 -5.68 6.00 -14.54
C LEU A 73 -4.95 7.29 -14.14
N HIS A 74 -3.70 7.47 -14.61
CA HIS A 74 -2.90 8.67 -14.34
C HIS A 74 -3.53 9.92 -14.95
N LEU A 75 -4.02 9.80 -16.18
CA LEU A 75 -4.66 10.91 -16.88
C LEU A 75 -5.98 11.32 -16.23
N ALA A 76 -6.75 10.39 -15.68
CA ALA A 76 -7.97 10.68 -14.93
C ALA A 76 -7.67 11.57 -13.71
N ILE A 77 -6.61 11.26 -12.95
CA ILE A 77 -6.14 12.09 -11.84
C ILE A 77 -5.72 13.46 -12.33
N MET A 78 -4.88 13.52 -13.35
CA MET A 78 -4.37 14.77 -13.90
C MET A 78 -5.47 15.64 -14.50
N LYS A 79 -6.51 15.07 -15.11
CA LYS A 79 -7.68 15.79 -15.60
C LYS A 79 -8.50 16.40 -14.47
N ALA A 80 -8.66 15.66 -13.37
CA ALA A 80 -9.42 16.11 -12.21
C ALA A 80 -8.69 17.16 -11.35
N ARG A 81 -7.34 17.17 -11.40
CA ARG A 81 -6.46 18.00 -10.57
C ARG A 81 -5.36 18.66 -11.41
N ALA A 82 -5.49 19.95 -11.64
CA ALA A 82 -4.52 20.73 -12.43
C ALA A 82 -3.15 20.89 -11.72
N ASP A 83 -3.13 20.85 -10.40
CA ASP A 83 -1.94 20.92 -9.56
C ASP A 83 -1.11 19.62 -9.58
N VAL A 84 -1.72 18.48 -9.92
CA VAL A 84 -1.01 17.21 -10.01
C VAL A 84 -0.19 17.15 -11.30
N ARG A 85 1.11 17.00 -11.13
CA ARG A 85 2.05 16.85 -12.24
C ARG A 85 2.62 15.45 -12.37
N SER A 86 2.61 14.65 -11.33
CA SER A 86 3.14 13.28 -11.35
C SER A 86 2.21 12.30 -10.69
N CYS A 87 2.21 11.06 -11.22
CA CYS A 87 1.57 9.92 -10.57
C CYS A 87 2.52 8.73 -10.58
N VAL A 88 2.53 8.00 -9.46
CA VAL A 88 3.26 6.75 -9.30
C VAL A 88 2.28 5.65 -8.91
N HIS A 89 2.20 4.62 -9.75
CA HIS A 89 1.45 3.40 -9.47
C HIS A 89 2.40 2.23 -9.32
N CYS A 90 2.25 1.46 -8.26
CA CYS A 90 2.99 0.22 -8.01
C CYS A 90 2.29 -0.63 -6.94
N HIS A 91 2.91 -1.77 -6.59
CA HIS A 91 2.37 -2.75 -5.66
C HIS A 91 3.22 -2.89 -4.40
N PRO A 92 3.33 -1.85 -3.57
CA PRO A 92 4.11 -1.92 -2.33
C PRO A 92 3.48 -2.99 -1.42
N PRO A 93 4.25 -3.97 -0.91
CA PRO A 93 3.67 -5.19 -0.33
C PRO A 93 2.71 -4.94 0.83
N HIS A 94 3.07 -4.02 1.74
CA HIS A 94 2.28 -3.77 2.94
C HIS A 94 1.02 -2.94 2.63
N ALA A 95 1.14 -1.91 1.81
CA ALA A 95 -0.02 -1.13 1.38
C ALA A 95 -0.96 -1.95 0.47
N THR A 96 -0.40 -2.81 -0.37
CA THR A 96 -1.19 -3.73 -1.20
C THR A 96 -1.95 -4.76 -0.36
N ALA A 97 -1.40 -5.19 0.80
CA ALA A 97 -2.13 -6.05 1.72
C ALA A 97 -3.42 -5.37 2.23
N PHE A 98 -3.38 -4.07 2.55
CA PHE A 98 -4.59 -3.29 2.90
C PHE A 98 -5.55 -3.19 1.70
N ALA A 99 -5.03 -2.98 0.49
CA ALA A 99 -5.84 -2.94 -0.72
C ALA A 99 -6.55 -4.27 -1.01
N VAL A 100 -5.92 -5.41 -0.75
CA VAL A 100 -6.49 -6.76 -0.93
C VAL A 100 -7.50 -7.11 0.15
N THR A 101 -7.27 -6.67 1.38
CA THR A 101 -8.20 -6.92 2.50
C THR A 101 -9.33 -5.91 2.57
N HIS A 102 -9.29 -4.85 1.75
CA HIS A 102 -10.17 -3.68 1.82
C HIS A 102 -10.22 -3.06 3.22
N GLU A 103 -9.13 -3.20 3.98
CA GLU A 103 -9.03 -2.66 5.33
C GLU A 103 -8.70 -1.17 5.25
N PRO A 104 -9.48 -0.29 5.89
CA PRO A 104 -9.16 1.14 5.93
C PRO A 104 -7.82 1.38 6.63
N VAL A 105 -7.04 2.31 6.09
CA VAL A 105 -5.78 2.75 6.71
C VAL A 105 -6.13 3.70 7.87
N PRO A 106 -5.83 3.34 9.13
CA PRO A 106 -6.19 4.17 10.28
C PRO A 106 -5.33 5.43 10.36
N LYS A 107 -5.89 6.46 10.99
CA LYS A 107 -5.25 7.76 11.23
C LYS A 107 -4.82 7.89 12.68
N CYS A 108 -4.21 9.02 13.04
CA CYS A 108 -3.89 9.40 14.43
C CYS A 108 -2.96 8.44 15.18
N ILE A 109 -2.04 7.82 14.45
CA ILE A 109 -1.06 6.89 15.01
C ILE A 109 0.36 7.41 14.83
N MET A 110 0.67 7.99 13.67
CA MET A 110 2.01 8.51 13.35
C MET A 110 1.94 9.90 12.71
N PRO A 111 2.72 10.87 13.23
CA PRO A 111 2.68 12.25 12.73
C PRO A 111 3.06 12.37 11.24
N GLU A 112 4.04 11.62 10.77
CA GLU A 112 4.49 11.67 9.38
C GLU A 112 3.38 11.27 8.41
N PHE A 113 2.60 10.24 8.76
CA PHE A 113 1.47 9.83 7.95
C PHE A 113 0.42 10.94 7.89
N GLU A 114 0.05 11.50 9.05
CA GLU A 114 -0.97 12.55 9.13
C GLU A 114 -0.56 13.81 8.36
N VAL A 115 0.71 14.21 8.47
CA VAL A 115 1.22 15.40 7.80
C VAL A 115 1.37 15.20 6.29
N PHE A 116 1.98 14.11 5.85
CA PHE A 116 2.34 13.94 4.43
C PHE A 116 1.28 13.25 3.59
N LEU A 117 0.48 12.36 4.15
CA LEU A 117 -0.58 11.67 3.40
C LEU A 117 -1.98 12.15 3.80
N GLY A 118 -2.26 12.27 5.09
CA GLY A 118 -3.61 12.52 5.57
C GLY A 118 -4.51 11.30 5.38
N GLU A 119 -5.68 11.48 4.77
CA GLU A 119 -6.60 10.38 4.53
C GLU A 119 -6.25 9.60 3.27
N VAL A 120 -6.40 8.28 3.34
CA VAL A 120 -6.17 7.36 2.23
C VAL A 120 -7.49 6.70 1.83
N ALA A 121 -7.86 6.84 0.56
CA ALA A 121 -9.04 6.20 0.01
C ALA A 121 -8.75 4.77 -0.47
N ILE A 122 -9.80 3.95 -0.55
CA ILE A 122 -9.78 2.64 -1.22
C ILE A 122 -10.85 2.67 -2.30
N THR A 123 -10.48 2.39 -3.57
CA THR A 123 -11.44 2.31 -4.66
C THR A 123 -12.23 1.00 -4.62
N PRO A 124 -13.42 0.92 -5.26
CA PRO A 124 -13.98 -0.38 -5.65
C PRO A 124 -13.02 -1.10 -6.60
N TYR A 125 -13.10 -2.43 -6.64
CA TYR A 125 -12.33 -3.23 -7.60
C TYR A 125 -12.86 -3.02 -9.02
N GLU A 126 -11.94 -2.87 -9.97
CA GLU A 126 -12.21 -2.88 -11.40
C GLU A 126 -11.02 -3.49 -12.15
N THR A 127 -11.29 -4.13 -13.29
CA THR A 127 -10.24 -4.75 -14.11
C THR A 127 -9.26 -3.70 -14.66
N PRO A 128 -7.95 -3.83 -14.41
CA PRO A 128 -6.96 -2.83 -14.81
C PRO A 128 -6.87 -2.58 -16.32
N GLY A 129 -6.54 -1.34 -16.70
CA GLY A 129 -6.15 -0.94 -18.05
C GLY A 129 -7.23 -0.23 -18.86
N GLY A 130 -8.50 -0.34 -18.51
CA GLY A 130 -9.62 0.32 -19.20
C GLY A 130 -10.01 1.68 -18.61
N GLN A 131 -10.98 2.36 -19.26
CA GLN A 131 -11.53 3.62 -18.76
C GLN A 131 -12.30 3.40 -17.45
N ALA A 132 -13.08 2.31 -17.33
CA ALA A 132 -13.80 1.98 -16.10
C ALA A 132 -12.85 1.93 -14.88
N PHE A 133 -11.68 1.29 -15.05
CA PHE A 133 -10.65 1.28 -14.01
C PHE A 133 -10.11 2.69 -13.70
N ALA A 134 -9.85 3.50 -14.72
CA ALA A 134 -9.40 4.88 -14.54
C ALA A 134 -10.45 5.73 -13.81
N ASP A 135 -11.72 5.49 -14.03
CA ASP A 135 -12.82 6.25 -13.43
C ASP A 135 -13.02 5.94 -11.92
N THR A 136 -12.53 4.78 -11.44
CA THR A 136 -12.65 4.42 -10.02
C THR A 136 -12.00 5.41 -9.06
N VAL A 137 -10.96 6.13 -9.48
CA VAL A 137 -10.26 7.10 -8.64
C VAL A 137 -10.91 8.48 -8.63
N VAL A 138 -11.72 8.81 -9.63
CA VAL A 138 -12.29 10.15 -9.82
C VAL A 138 -13.06 10.67 -8.60
N PRO A 139 -13.86 9.86 -7.87
CA PRO A 139 -14.56 10.31 -6.68
C PRO A 139 -13.64 10.75 -5.53
N TYR A 140 -12.39 10.27 -5.50
CA TYR A 140 -11.48 10.43 -4.37
C TYR A 140 -10.37 11.46 -4.62
N VAL A 141 -9.96 11.66 -5.86
CA VAL A 141 -8.74 12.43 -6.20
C VAL A 141 -8.76 13.88 -5.77
N LYS A 142 -9.94 14.46 -5.52
CA LYS A 142 -10.05 15.83 -5.00
C LYS A 142 -9.68 15.93 -3.52
N ASP A 143 -9.81 14.83 -2.82
CA ASP A 143 -9.71 14.78 -1.36
C ASP A 143 -8.49 14.00 -0.85
N THR A 144 -7.75 13.33 -1.72
CA THR A 144 -6.50 12.66 -1.35
C THR A 144 -5.52 12.55 -2.51
N ASP A 145 -4.25 12.50 -2.18
CA ASP A 145 -3.15 12.21 -3.10
C ASP A 145 -2.73 10.74 -3.07
N THR A 146 -3.29 9.93 -2.17
CA THR A 146 -2.91 8.52 -1.97
C THR A 146 -4.14 7.63 -1.97
N ILE A 147 -4.21 6.74 -2.94
CA ILE A 147 -5.36 5.86 -3.14
C ILE A 147 -4.88 4.42 -3.21
N LEU A 148 -5.51 3.55 -2.44
CA LEU A 148 -5.39 2.10 -2.58
C LEU A 148 -6.38 1.63 -3.64
N LEU A 149 -5.89 0.90 -4.62
CA LEU A 149 -6.69 0.27 -5.66
C LEU A 149 -7.07 -1.13 -5.18
N ALA A 150 -8.35 -1.38 -4.93
CA ALA A 150 -8.83 -2.65 -4.36
C ALA A 150 -8.28 -3.85 -5.13
N ASN A 151 -7.74 -4.87 -4.41
CA ASN A 151 -7.14 -6.09 -4.95
C ASN A 151 -6.01 -5.86 -5.98
N HIS A 152 -5.34 -4.68 -5.95
CA HIS A 152 -4.36 -4.35 -6.97
C HIS A 152 -3.07 -3.75 -6.38
N GLY A 153 -3.12 -2.52 -5.88
CA GLY A 153 -1.93 -1.82 -5.42
C GLY A 153 -2.23 -0.40 -4.96
N THR A 154 -1.30 0.52 -5.23
CA THR A 154 -1.44 1.94 -4.84
C THR A 154 -1.27 2.85 -6.05
N ILE A 155 -1.92 4.01 -6.00
CA ILE A 155 -1.56 5.15 -6.84
C ILE A 155 -1.39 6.39 -5.97
N THR A 156 -0.30 7.11 -6.18
CA THR A 156 0.00 8.37 -5.50
C THR A 156 0.15 9.49 -6.51
N ALA A 157 -0.32 10.66 -6.11
CA ALA A 157 -0.28 11.89 -6.91
C ALA A 157 0.60 12.94 -6.25
N GLY A 158 1.32 13.72 -7.03
CA GLY A 158 2.22 14.74 -6.53
C GLY A 158 2.37 15.94 -7.45
N THR A 159 2.84 17.04 -6.88
CA THR A 159 3.19 18.27 -7.61
C THR A 159 4.47 18.11 -8.43
N ASP A 160 5.30 17.15 -8.04
CA ASP A 160 6.47 16.71 -8.80
C ASP A 160 6.67 15.19 -8.66
N LEU A 161 7.70 14.66 -9.31
CA LEU A 161 7.95 13.22 -9.36
C LEU A 161 8.38 12.65 -8.01
N MET A 162 9.19 13.40 -7.26
CA MET A 162 9.69 12.96 -5.96
C MET A 162 8.59 13.03 -4.90
N ASP A 163 7.72 14.03 -4.95
CA ASP A 163 6.54 14.15 -4.07
C ASP A 163 5.62 12.92 -4.23
N ALA A 164 5.27 12.56 -5.45
CA ALA A 164 4.48 11.34 -5.70
C ALA A 164 5.19 10.07 -5.22
N TYR A 165 6.50 9.95 -5.47
CA TYR A 165 7.29 8.79 -5.05
C TYR A 165 7.40 8.70 -3.51
N PHE A 166 7.65 9.80 -2.81
CA PHE A 166 7.74 9.80 -1.35
C PHE A 166 6.43 9.38 -0.69
N LYS A 167 5.28 9.82 -1.22
CA LYS A 167 3.97 9.35 -0.75
C LYS A 167 3.82 7.83 -0.90
N THR A 168 4.35 7.25 -1.99
CA THR A 168 4.40 5.79 -2.18
C THR A 168 5.27 5.10 -1.10
N GLU A 169 6.42 5.68 -0.75
CA GLU A 169 7.26 5.13 0.31
C GLU A 169 6.59 5.22 1.69
N ILE A 170 5.99 6.37 1.99
CA ILE A 170 5.37 6.62 3.29
C ILE A 170 4.18 5.68 3.51
N ILE A 171 3.30 5.49 2.50
CA ILE A 171 2.14 4.61 2.68
C ILE A 171 2.56 3.17 2.95
N ASP A 172 3.56 2.63 2.26
CA ASP A 172 4.02 1.26 2.52
C ASP A 172 4.70 1.13 3.88
N ALA A 173 5.57 2.07 4.24
CA ALA A 173 6.23 2.09 5.54
C ALA A 173 5.22 2.16 6.69
N TYR A 174 4.19 2.99 6.55
CA TYR A 174 3.11 3.09 7.52
C TYR A 174 2.30 1.80 7.63
N CYS A 175 1.85 1.24 6.51
CA CYS A 175 1.12 -0.03 6.48
C CYS A 175 1.96 -1.17 7.10
N ARG A 176 3.28 -1.19 6.87
CA ARG A 176 4.18 -2.14 7.52
C ARG A 176 4.15 -1.99 9.04
N ILE A 177 4.25 -0.77 9.55
CA ILE A 177 4.18 -0.49 11.00
C ILE A 177 2.84 -0.95 11.55
N LEU A 178 1.74 -0.67 10.87
CA LEU A 178 0.40 -1.10 11.28
C LEU A 178 0.27 -2.63 11.38
N ILE A 179 0.84 -3.38 10.43
CA ILE A 179 0.85 -4.85 10.45
C ILE A 179 1.66 -5.34 11.66
N LEU A 180 2.83 -4.74 11.92
CA LEU A 180 3.69 -5.12 13.05
C LEU A 180 3.07 -4.77 14.40
N THR A 181 2.38 -3.63 14.53
CA THR A 181 1.72 -3.24 15.78
C THR A 181 0.60 -4.19 16.16
N ARG A 182 -0.10 -4.80 15.20
CA ARG A 182 -1.07 -5.87 15.47
C ARG A 182 -0.46 -7.08 16.18
N GLN A 183 0.80 -7.38 15.92
CA GLN A 183 1.51 -8.48 16.55
C GLN A 183 2.00 -8.13 17.97
N LEU A 184 2.29 -6.85 18.20
CA LEU A 184 2.75 -6.36 19.51
C LEU A 184 1.60 -6.14 20.51
N GLY A 185 0.38 -5.92 20.03
CA GLY A 185 -0.79 -5.74 20.89
C GLY A 185 -1.59 -4.46 20.58
N ASN A 186 -1.86 -3.66 21.60
CA ASN A 186 -2.73 -2.48 21.48
C ASN A 186 -2.02 -1.32 20.77
N VAL A 187 -2.75 -0.65 19.88
CA VAL A 187 -2.33 0.60 19.24
C VAL A 187 -2.77 1.77 20.10
N HIS A 188 -1.86 2.71 20.36
CA HIS A 188 -2.16 3.97 21.02
C HIS A 188 -2.37 5.06 19.97
N TYR A 189 -3.54 5.67 20.01
CA TYR A 189 -3.91 6.80 19.16
C TYR A 189 -3.61 8.09 19.91
N TYR A 190 -3.14 9.11 19.20
CA TYR A 190 -3.12 10.45 19.78
C TYR A 190 -4.51 11.10 19.70
N SER A 191 -4.75 12.14 20.51
CA SER A 191 -6.05 12.79 20.58
C SER A 191 -6.35 13.66 19.34
N ASP A 192 -7.62 14.02 19.16
CA ASP A 192 -8.07 14.92 18.10
C ASP A 192 -7.39 16.29 18.17
N GLU A 193 -7.08 16.80 19.37
CA GLU A 193 -6.34 18.05 19.53
C GLU A 193 -4.94 17.96 18.92
N LYS A 194 -4.25 16.80 19.11
CA LYS A 194 -2.95 16.55 18.54
C LYS A 194 -3.03 16.33 17.02
N ALA A 195 -4.08 15.68 16.54
CA ALA A 195 -4.36 15.57 15.11
C ALA A 195 -4.58 16.96 14.47
N ALA A 196 -5.35 17.81 15.12
CA ALA A 196 -5.59 19.18 14.67
C ALA A 196 -4.32 20.06 14.68
N GLU A 197 -3.42 19.88 15.67
CA GLU A 197 -2.10 20.53 15.66
C GLU A 197 -1.30 20.13 14.41
N LEU A 198 -1.21 18.83 14.09
CA LEU A 198 -0.51 18.33 12.92
C LEU A 198 -1.14 18.83 11.62
N LEU A 199 -2.46 18.84 11.55
CA LEU A 199 -3.20 19.36 10.39
C LEU A 199 -2.84 20.83 10.12
N ARG A 200 -2.74 21.67 11.16
CA ARG A 200 -2.38 23.08 11.06
C ARG A 200 -0.92 23.33 10.64
N LEU A 201 -0.03 22.34 10.74
CA LEU A 201 1.35 22.46 10.25
C LEU A 201 1.42 22.41 8.72
N LYS A 202 0.49 21.73 8.05
CA LYS A 202 0.54 21.43 6.61
C LYS A 202 0.69 22.65 5.72
N PRO A 203 -0.07 23.77 5.92
CA PRO A 203 0.08 24.97 5.11
C PRO A 203 1.48 25.58 5.18
N GLY A 204 2.11 25.57 6.38
CA GLY A 204 3.48 26.06 6.56
C GLY A 204 4.54 25.21 5.83
N LEU A 205 4.20 23.96 5.51
CA LEU A 205 5.02 23.03 4.73
C LEU A 205 4.65 23.04 3.23
N GLY A 206 3.69 23.88 2.82
CA GLY A 206 3.20 23.88 1.44
C GLY A 206 2.34 22.66 1.08
N ILE A 207 1.84 21.93 2.07
CA ILE A 207 1.03 20.73 1.86
C ILE A 207 -0.44 21.09 1.94
N ARG A 208 -1.17 20.78 0.87
CA ARG A 208 -2.61 20.94 0.80
C ARG A 208 -3.31 19.86 1.66
N ASP A 209 -4.37 20.24 2.36
CA ASP A 209 -5.28 19.29 2.99
C ASP A 209 -6.74 19.70 2.83
N PRO A 210 -7.57 18.88 2.18
CA PRO A 210 -8.98 19.20 1.95
C PRO A 210 -9.81 19.40 3.22
N ARG A 211 -9.39 18.82 4.35
CA ARG A 211 -10.08 19.00 5.65
C ARG A 211 -10.00 20.45 6.12
N LEU A 212 -8.86 21.12 5.91
CA LEU A 212 -8.73 22.56 6.18
C LEU A 212 -9.59 23.40 5.24
N GLU A 213 -9.62 23.05 3.95
CA GLU A 213 -10.42 23.77 2.96
C GLU A 213 -11.93 23.66 3.23
N LYS A 214 -12.35 22.55 3.85
CA LYS A 214 -13.74 22.28 4.21
C LYS A 214 -14.11 22.72 5.64
N GLY A 215 -13.17 23.28 6.41
CA GLY A 215 -13.40 23.73 7.79
C GLY A 215 -13.64 22.57 8.76
N LEU A 216 -12.98 21.42 8.53
CA LEU A 216 -13.17 20.20 9.33
C LEU A 216 -12.13 20.05 10.45
N GLU A 217 -11.27 21.03 10.68
CA GLU A 217 -10.17 20.96 11.65
C GLU A 217 -10.62 20.85 13.11
N ASN A 218 -11.88 21.12 13.39
CA ASN A 218 -12.48 20.99 14.71
C ASN A 218 -13.45 19.80 14.82
N CYS A 219 -13.51 18.94 13.80
CA CYS A 219 -14.31 17.73 13.82
C CYS A 219 -13.53 16.56 14.47
N ASP A 220 -14.19 15.43 14.67
CA ASP A 220 -13.52 14.17 15.06
C ASP A 220 -12.59 13.72 13.92
N LEU A 221 -11.33 14.16 13.96
CA LEU A 221 -10.33 13.87 12.93
C LEU A 221 -9.87 12.42 12.96
N CYS A 222 -9.84 11.79 14.12
CA CYS A 222 -9.34 10.45 14.32
C CYS A 222 -10.39 9.37 14.04
N GLY A 223 -11.62 9.62 14.44
CA GLY A 223 -12.73 8.69 14.31
C GLY A 223 -13.47 8.78 12.99
N ASN A 224 -13.36 9.86 12.25
CA ASN A 224 -14.15 10.15 11.07
C ASN A 224 -13.38 10.01 9.75
N SER A 225 -14.06 9.97 8.60
CA SER A 225 -13.43 9.89 7.29
C SER A 225 -14.21 10.62 6.22
N MET A 226 -13.51 11.37 5.37
CA MET A 226 -14.08 12.06 4.21
C MET A 226 -14.61 11.12 3.13
N PHE A 227 -14.26 9.83 3.20
CA PHE A 227 -14.65 8.82 2.22
C PHE A 227 -15.81 7.93 2.67
N ARG A 228 -16.51 8.34 3.74
CA ARG A 228 -17.71 7.67 4.25
C ARG A 228 -18.89 8.62 4.29
N GLU A 229 -20.07 8.10 4.61
CA GLU A 229 -21.39 8.77 4.53
C GLU A 229 -21.50 10.05 5.34
N GLY A 230 -20.92 11.08 5.15
CA GLY A 230 -20.97 12.34 5.90
C GLY A 230 -19.98 12.37 7.06
N TYR A 231 -19.12 13.35 7.05
CA TYR A 231 -18.08 13.50 8.06
C TYR A 231 -18.66 13.72 9.46
N SER A 232 -19.79 14.38 9.56
CA SER A 232 -20.44 14.71 10.84
C SER A 232 -21.25 13.56 11.47
N GLU A 233 -21.59 12.54 10.69
CA GLU A 233 -22.43 11.39 11.12
C GLU A 233 -21.61 10.15 11.43
N PHE A 234 -20.33 10.19 11.14
CA PHE A 234 -19.46 9.04 11.26
C PHE A 234 -18.56 9.18 12.50
N HIS A 235 -18.89 8.46 13.55
CA HIS A 235 -18.06 8.28 14.75
C HIS A 235 -17.55 6.83 14.81
N PRO A 236 -16.60 6.43 13.94
CA PRO A 236 -16.09 5.08 14.01
C PRO A 236 -15.19 4.97 15.23
N GLU A 237 -15.47 4.00 16.07
CA GLU A 237 -14.39 3.45 16.86
C GLU A 237 -13.27 3.01 15.89
N PRO A 238 -11.99 3.20 16.22
CA PRO A 238 -10.86 2.75 15.40
C PRO A 238 -10.91 1.23 15.22
N ARG A 239 -11.55 0.75 14.17
CA ARG A 239 -11.87 -0.68 13.97
C ARG A 239 -10.81 -1.42 13.17
N ALA A 240 -9.92 -0.69 12.52
CA ALA A 240 -8.93 -1.25 11.62
C ALA A 240 -8.03 -2.32 12.25
N PHE A 241 -7.89 -2.30 13.58
CA PHE A 241 -7.05 -3.23 14.34
C PHE A 241 -7.82 -4.22 15.21
N ILE A 242 -9.15 -4.14 15.24
CA ILE A 242 -9.96 -5.10 15.98
C ILE A 242 -10.26 -6.27 15.03
N PRO A 243 -9.86 -7.51 15.36
CA PRO A 243 -10.20 -8.67 14.55
C PRO A 243 -11.70 -8.73 14.28
N ALA A 244 -12.10 -9.05 13.06
CA ALA A 244 -13.51 -9.08 12.64
C ALA A 244 -14.39 -9.94 13.56
N LYS A 245 -13.84 -11.02 14.11
CA LYS A 245 -14.49 -11.87 15.11
C LYS A 245 -14.86 -11.12 16.41
N LEU A 246 -14.04 -10.18 16.87
CA LEU A 246 -14.30 -9.40 18.08
C LEU A 246 -15.32 -8.28 17.83
N LEU A 247 -15.54 -7.89 16.57
CA LEU A 247 -16.53 -6.91 16.19
C LEU A 247 -17.93 -7.50 15.95
N GLY A 248 -18.09 -8.81 16.15
CA GLY A 248 -19.37 -9.49 15.86
C GLY A 248 -19.76 -9.47 14.36
N ARG A 249 -18.83 -9.11 13.45
CA ARG A 249 -19.06 -9.21 12.01
C ARG A 249 -19.16 -10.69 11.64
N LYS A 250 -20.34 -11.10 11.30
CA LYS A 250 -20.56 -12.31 10.51
C LYS A 250 -20.00 -12.03 9.12
N ASP A 251 -19.19 -12.92 8.66
CA ASP A 251 -18.45 -13.00 7.41
C ASP A 251 -19.00 -12.17 6.24
N GLY A 252 -18.21 -11.24 5.71
CA GLY A 252 -18.36 -10.57 4.44
C GLY A 252 -19.36 -9.40 4.35
N PRO A 253 -19.13 -8.43 3.47
CA PRO A 253 -20.16 -7.46 3.10
C PRO A 253 -21.25 -8.20 2.31
N GLY A 254 -22.41 -8.45 2.92
CA GLY A 254 -23.53 -9.03 2.21
C GLY A 254 -24.44 -10.01 2.94
N SER A 255 -24.25 -10.29 4.23
CA SER A 255 -25.23 -11.11 4.95
C SER A 255 -26.07 -10.27 5.91
N SER A 256 -26.88 -9.33 5.39
CA SER A 256 -28.08 -8.93 6.09
C SER A 256 -29.11 -10.06 5.90
N LYS A 257 -29.48 -10.71 6.99
CA LYS A 257 -30.50 -11.76 7.01
C LYS A 257 -31.92 -11.27 6.71
N ASP A 258 -32.08 -10.01 6.35
CA ASP A 258 -33.35 -9.33 6.21
C ASP A 258 -33.62 -8.75 4.81
N GLU A 259 -32.79 -9.07 3.79
CA GLU A 259 -33.22 -8.79 2.42
C GLU A 259 -34.12 -9.91 1.93
N PRO A 260 -35.41 -9.61 1.59
CA PRO A 260 -36.28 -10.58 0.93
C PRO A 260 -35.63 -10.97 -0.39
N CYS A 261 -35.53 -12.27 -0.64
CA CYS A 261 -35.10 -12.87 -1.89
C CYS A 261 -35.66 -12.08 -3.07
N GLY A 262 -34.81 -11.41 -3.85
CA GLY A 262 -35.17 -10.54 -4.99
C GLY A 262 -35.76 -11.27 -6.21
N CYS A 263 -36.35 -12.43 -6.04
CA CYS A 263 -37.15 -13.10 -7.05
C CYS A 263 -38.57 -12.54 -7.03
N GLY A 264 -38.77 -11.36 -7.62
CA GLY A 264 -40.08 -10.84 -7.99
C GLY A 264 -40.67 -11.67 -9.10
N GLY A 265 -41.38 -12.75 -8.75
CA GLY A 265 -42.06 -13.62 -9.67
C GLY A 265 -42.38 -14.96 -9.02
N SER A 266 -43.63 -15.32 -8.98
CA SER A 266 -44.19 -16.54 -8.42
C SER A 266 -43.36 -17.79 -8.68
N CYS A 267 -42.49 -18.14 -7.71
CA CYS A 267 -41.77 -19.41 -7.74
C CYS A 267 -42.66 -20.47 -7.09
N GLN A 268 -43.35 -21.26 -7.92
CA GLN A 268 -44.26 -22.34 -7.53
C GLN A 268 -43.48 -23.55 -6.91
N ALA A 269 -42.15 -23.43 -6.71
CA ALA A 269 -41.29 -24.47 -6.19
C ALA A 269 -41.01 -24.37 -4.68
N CYS A 270 -41.49 -23.31 -3.98
CA CYS A 270 -41.22 -23.13 -2.54
C CYS A 270 -42.30 -23.74 -1.62
N SER A 271 -43.18 -24.59 -2.12
CA SER A 271 -44.24 -25.21 -1.31
C SER A 271 -43.99 -26.66 -0.90
N GLN A 272 -42.75 -27.16 -1.01
CA GLN A 272 -42.41 -28.46 -0.44
C GLN A 272 -41.23 -28.35 0.48
N THR A 273 -41.51 -28.52 1.77
CA THR A 273 -40.64 -28.82 2.87
C THR A 273 -39.61 -29.88 2.51
N THR A 274 -38.39 -29.51 2.39
CA THR A 274 -37.14 -30.15 2.83
C THR A 274 -35.98 -29.45 2.12
N CYS A 275 -35.48 -28.36 2.71
CA CYS A 275 -34.10 -27.99 2.49
C CYS A 275 -33.25 -29.04 3.24
N ASP A 276 -32.83 -30.06 2.53
CA ASP A 276 -31.82 -30.97 3.04
C ASP A 276 -30.59 -30.12 3.36
N ALA A 277 -30.33 -30.02 4.65
CA ALA A 277 -29.12 -29.46 5.17
C ALA A 277 -27.95 -30.25 4.54
N HIS A 278 -27.20 -29.61 3.66
CA HIS A 278 -25.87 -30.10 3.34
C HIS A 278 -25.15 -30.34 4.68
N PRO A 279 -24.59 -31.52 4.91
CA PRO A 279 -23.86 -31.79 6.13
C PRO A 279 -22.77 -30.72 6.24
N ALA A 280 -22.79 -29.99 7.33
CA ALA A 280 -21.73 -29.08 7.69
C ALA A 280 -20.43 -29.85 7.51
N ARG A 281 -19.55 -29.40 6.60
CA ARG A 281 -18.19 -29.88 6.58
C ARG A 281 -17.66 -29.63 7.99
N SER A 282 -17.47 -30.72 8.72
CA SER A 282 -16.80 -30.66 10.00
C SER A 282 -15.50 -29.93 9.76
N VAL A 283 -15.35 -28.76 10.35
CA VAL A 283 -14.06 -28.11 10.50
C VAL A 283 -13.30 -29.08 11.39
N THR A 284 -12.49 -29.94 10.76
CA THR A 284 -11.51 -30.72 11.48
C THR A 284 -10.65 -29.71 12.21
N GLN A 285 -10.69 -29.76 13.54
CA GLN A 285 -9.71 -29.08 14.38
C GLN A 285 -8.33 -29.33 13.78
N PRO A 286 -7.44 -28.33 13.76
CA PRO A 286 -6.06 -28.58 13.38
C PRO A 286 -5.57 -29.76 14.25
N PRO A 287 -4.85 -30.72 13.65
CA PRO A 287 -4.39 -31.87 14.38
C PRO A 287 -3.66 -31.40 15.64
N SER A 288 -4.05 -31.95 16.78
CA SER A 288 -3.33 -31.71 18.03
C SER A 288 -1.86 -32.09 17.78
N VAL A 289 -0.92 -31.23 18.15
CA VAL A 289 0.52 -31.30 17.91
C VAL A 289 1.18 -32.46 18.71
N SER A 290 0.54 -33.59 18.85
CA SER A 290 1.06 -34.78 19.54
C SER A 290 0.69 -36.04 18.83
N SER A 291 1.00 -36.14 17.52
CA SER A 291 1.07 -37.44 16.90
C SER A 291 2.50 -37.96 17.02
N PRO A 292 2.70 -39.27 17.32
CA PRO A 292 4.04 -39.87 17.34
C PRO A 292 4.85 -39.62 16.07
N ASP A 293 4.17 -39.45 14.94
CA ASP A 293 4.79 -39.17 13.65
C ASP A 293 5.40 -37.74 13.58
N PHE A 294 4.79 -36.78 14.27
CA PHE A 294 5.33 -35.41 14.31
C PHE A 294 6.58 -35.30 15.20
N GLU A 295 6.57 -35.97 16.36
CA GLU A 295 7.74 -36.01 17.25
C GLU A 295 8.89 -36.78 16.60
N ASN A 296 8.64 -37.85 15.88
CA ASN A 296 9.63 -38.58 15.13
C ASN A 296 10.23 -37.75 13.99
N LEU A 297 9.41 -36.92 13.31
CA LEU A 297 9.89 -36.00 12.27
C LEU A 297 10.77 -34.87 12.86
N VAL A 298 10.36 -34.32 14.00
CA VAL A 298 11.14 -33.27 14.71
C VAL A 298 12.47 -33.86 15.16
N GLN A 299 12.50 -35.08 15.72
CA GLN A 299 13.73 -35.72 16.15
C GLN A 299 14.66 -36.02 14.95
N ALA A 300 14.13 -36.52 13.84
CA ALA A 300 14.93 -36.81 12.64
C ALA A 300 15.55 -35.52 12.04
N LEU A 301 14.79 -34.38 12.01
CA LEU A 301 15.31 -33.09 11.57
C LEU A 301 16.38 -32.58 12.53
N THR A 302 16.18 -32.71 13.84
CA THR A 302 17.15 -32.31 14.86
C THR A 302 18.46 -33.08 14.69
N ASP A 303 18.38 -34.39 14.52
CA ASP A 303 19.56 -35.25 14.33
C ASP A 303 20.30 -34.89 13.02
N GLN A 304 19.60 -34.59 11.94
CA GLN A 304 20.20 -34.11 10.70
C GLN A 304 20.95 -32.78 10.88
N VAL A 305 20.34 -31.81 11.56
CA VAL A 305 20.96 -30.52 11.84
C VAL A 305 22.20 -30.69 12.73
N MET A 306 22.11 -31.46 13.79
CA MET A 306 23.23 -31.73 14.69
C MET A 306 24.38 -32.48 14.00
N SER A 307 24.07 -33.44 13.11
CA SER A 307 25.05 -34.12 12.28
C SER A 307 25.76 -33.17 11.31
N ALA A 308 25.00 -32.26 10.67
CA ALA A 308 25.57 -31.26 9.76
C ALA A 308 26.46 -30.24 10.50
N LEU A 309 26.09 -29.84 11.70
CA LEU A 309 26.88 -28.93 12.55
C LEU A 309 28.15 -29.66 13.09
N GLY A 310 28.07 -30.93 13.45
CA GLY A 310 29.21 -31.74 13.86
C GLY A 310 30.20 -31.97 12.72
N ALA A 311 29.75 -32.18 11.50
CA ALA A 311 30.59 -32.30 10.32
C ALA A 311 31.32 -30.98 9.95
N ALA A 312 30.70 -29.84 10.20
CA ALA A 312 31.34 -28.52 9.99
C ALA A 312 32.46 -28.24 11.01
N ALA A 313 32.44 -28.88 12.19
CA ALA A 313 33.46 -28.68 13.22
C ALA A 313 34.75 -29.49 12.99
N THR A 314 34.76 -30.42 12.04
CA THR A 314 35.90 -31.32 11.78
C THR A 314 36.74 -30.94 10.56
N THR A 315 36.48 -29.82 9.87
CA THR A 315 37.37 -29.30 8.84
C THR A 315 38.56 -28.55 9.48
N PRO A 316 39.81 -28.87 9.20
CA PRO A 316 40.98 -28.18 9.78
C PRO A 316 40.99 -26.73 9.28
N ARG A 317 40.84 -25.81 10.20
CA ARG A 317 41.02 -24.37 9.98
C ARG A 317 42.48 -24.10 9.59
N ALA A 318 42.74 -23.70 8.36
CA ALA A 318 44.06 -23.23 7.92
C ALA A 318 44.53 -22.08 8.84
N ALA A 319 45.78 -22.14 9.22
CA ALA A 319 46.41 -21.29 10.22
C ALA A 319 46.18 -19.80 9.93
N ALA A 320 45.51 -19.13 10.85
CA ALA A 320 45.44 -17.68 10.89
C ALA A 320 46.78 -17.12 11.41
N ALA A 321 47.41 -16.27 10.61
CA ALA A 321 48.58 -15.52 10.98
C ALA A 321 48.31 -14.65 12.23
N ALA A 322 49.23 -14.70 13.20
CA ALA A 322 49.17 -13.98 14.45
C ALA A 322 49.15 -12.46 14.20
N PHE A 323 48.09 -11.80 14.66
CA PHE A 323 48.02 -10.34 14.73
C PHE A 323 48.54 -9.91 16.12
N SER A 324 49.62 -9.12 16.14
CA SER A 324 50.19 -8.54 17.35
C SER A 324 49.32 -7.37 17.85
N PRO A 325 49.04 -7.26 19.16
CA PRO A 325 48.21 -6.18 19.68
C PRO A 325 49.05 -5.02 20.16
N ASN A 326 49.57 -4.16 19.26
CA ASN A 326 50.09 -2.85 19.65
C ASN A 326 50.23 -1.96 18.40
N GLY A 327 49.26 -1.09 18.16
CA GLY A 327 49.33 -0.05 17.16
C GLY A 327 48.17 0.91 17.32
N LYS A 328 48.32 1.94 18.14
CA LYS A 328 47.41 3.10 18.19
C LYS A 328 47.54 3.90 16.90
N PRO A 329 46.48 4.28 16.21
CA PRO A 329 46.55 5.32 15.20
C PRO A 329 46.52 6.70 15.88
N ALA A 330 47.53 7.50 15.60
CA ALA A 330 47.59 8.92 15.95
C ALA A 330 46.65 9.71 15.03
N PHE A 331 45.75 10.47 15.62
CA PHE A 331 44.99 11.50 14.93
C PHE A 331 45.90 12.72 14.71
N ALA A 332 46.21 13.04 13.48
CA ALA A 332 46.79 14.32 13.11
C ALA A 332 45.69 15.37 12.97
N GLN A 333 45.69 16.35 13.86
CA GLN A 333 44.98 17.61 13.69
C GLN A 333 45.76 18.44 12.66
N THR A 334 45.09 18.85 11.58
CA THR A 334 45.52 20.03 10.81
C THR A 334 44.35 21.02 10.85
N ALA A 335 44.56 22.04 11.68
CA ALA A 335 43.86 23.31 11.55
C ALA A 335 44.46 24.06 10.38
N THR A 336 43.67 24.61 9.50
CA THR A 336 44.02 25.82 8.75
C THR A 336 42.77 26.64 8.52
N ALA A 337 42.86 27.88 8.98
CA ALA A 337 41.92 28.96 8.80
C ALA A 337 41.93 29.46 7.35
N CYS A 338 40.76 29.84 6.84
CA CYS A 338 40.38 31.14 6.32
C CYS A 338 38.88 31.07 5.99
#